data_8283aa386089afeeadcd4919edf07a07
#
_entry.id   8283aa386089afeeadcd4919edf07a07
#
_cell.length_a   1.000
_cell.length_b   1.000
_cell.length_c   1.000
_cell.angle_alpha   90.00
_cell.angle_beta   90.00
_cell.angle_gamma   90.00
#
_symmetry.space_group_name_H-M   'P 1'
#
loop_
_entity.id
_entity.type
_entity.pdbx_description
1 polymer ?
#
loop_
_entity_poly.entity_id
_entity_poly.type
_entity_poly.pdbx_seq_one_letter_code
_entity_poly.pdbx_strand_id
1 'polypeptide(L)'
;DYTKCKFSDGQDLQGSFLPNSNLSFASFIQVNLDKSIMMNSNLAFGTFSESSFIRANLYESTLTGANFEQSNFTSANLTRADFMGATLIDVNFQNSNLMEANFTSSNILNANFEGANLIGATWTNGEVCGPDSIGTCNK
;
A
#
# COMPACT_ATOMS: atom_id res chain seq x y z
N ASP A 1 2.37 18.85 -5.95
CA ASP A 1 1.06 18.34 -6.34
C ASP A 1 1.19 17.60 -7.67
N TYR A 2 0.89 16.30 -7.67
CA TYR A 2 0.95 15.41 -8.84
C TYR A 2 -0.43 14.81 -9.15
N THR A 3 -1.49 15.49 -8.72
CA THR A 3 -2.88 15.05 -8.95
C THR A 3 -3.14 14.77 -10.42
N LYS A 4 -3.68 13.57 -10.71
CA LYS A 4 -3.97 13.10 -12.08
C LYS A 4 -2.77 13.03 -13.02
N CYS A 5 -1.54 13.13 -12.52
CA CYS A 5 -0.35 12.93 -13.35
C CYS A 5 -0.31 11.49 -13.86
N LYS A 6 0.18 11.31 -15.07
CA LYS A 6 0.47 10.00 -15.64
C LYS A 6 1.98 9.82 -15.73
N PHE A 7 2.48 8.78 -15.09
CA PHE A 7 3.87 8.35 -15.20
C PHE A 7 3.97 7.24 -16.25
N SER A 8 5.07 7.22 -16.98
CA SER A 8 5.25 6.25 -18.07
C SER A 8 5.37 4.82 -17.51
N ASP A 9 4.79 3.87 -18.21
CA ASP A 9 4.91 2.46 -17.88
C ASP A 9 6.40 2.05 -17.88
N GLY A 10 6.82 1.33 -16.84
CA GLY A 10 8.22 0.92 -16.65
C GLY A 10 9.17 2.03 -16.18
N GLN A 11 8.67 3.22 -15.82
CA GLN A 11 9.51 4.30 -15.32
C GLN A 11 10.21 3.90 -14.01
N ASP A 12 11.50 4.20 -13.90
CA ASP A 12 12.27 4.01 -12.67
C ASP A 12 12.25 5.28 -11.81
N LEU A 13 11.54 5.19 -10.69
CA LEU A 13 11.44 6.23 -9.66
C LEU A 13 11.98 5.73 -8.32
N GLN A 14 12.90 4.75 -8.35
CA GLN A 14 13.50 4.18 -7.16
C GLN A 14 14.13 5.27 -6.28
N GLY A 15 13.84 5.21 -4.98
CA GLY A 15 14.37 6.15 -3.99
C GLY A 15 13.80 7.57 -4.10
N SER A 16 12.74 7.79 -4.87
CA SER A 16 12.10 9.11 -4.97
C SER A 16 11.70 9.65 -3.61
N PHE A 17 11.88 10.95 -3.40
CA PHE A 17 11.51 11.64 -2.17
C PHE A 17 10.24 12.48 -2.37
N LEU A 18 9.10 11.92 -1.96
CA LEU A 18 7.75 12.44 -2.20
C LEU A 18 6.91 12.51 -0.91
N PRO A 19 7.45 12.93 0.26
CA PRO A 19 6.65 13.00 1.48
C PRO A 19 5.60 14.11 1.36
N ASN A 20 4.44 13.92 2.00
CA ASN A 20 3.32 14.88 2.01
C ASN A 20 2.83 15.26 0.60
N SER A 21 3.04 14.40 -0.39
CA SER A 21 2.68 14.67 -1.78
C SER A 21 1.23 14.33 -2.07
N ASN A 22 0.59 15.11 -2.94
CA ASN A 22 -0.72 14.76 -3.47
C ASN A 22 -0.55 14.05 -4.82
N LEU A 23 -0.80 12.75 -4.81
CA LEU A 23 -0.72 11.81 -5.94
C LEU A 23 -2.12 11.22 -6.26
N SER A 24 -3.18 11.85 -5.75
CA SER A 24 -4.54 11.34 -5.96
C SER A 24 -4.92 11.28 -7.43
N PHE A 25 -5.61 10.21 -7.82
CA PHE A 25 -5.98 9.92 -9.20
C PHE A 25 -4.80 9.81 -10.18
N ALA A 26 -3.55 9.78 -9.70
CA ALA A 26 -2.39 9.59 -10.56
C ALA A 26 -2.30 8.15 -11.07
N SER A 27 -1.62 7.96 -12.19
CA SER A 27 -1.39 6.65 -12.80
C SER A 27 0.11 6.32 -12.79
N PHE A 28 0.46 5.17 -12.19
CA PHE A 28 1.81 4.64 -12.01
C PHE A 28 1.82 3.15 -12.39
N ILE A 29 1.37 2.79 -13.57
CA ILE A 29 1.30 1.39 -13.99
C ILE A 29 2.71 0.90 -14.32
N GLN A 30 3.10 -0.27 -13.76
CA GLN A 30 4.41 -0.89 -13.96
C GLN A 30 5.60 0.03 -13.59
N VAL A 31 5.45 0.93 -12.63
CA VAL A 31 6.49 1.86 -12.20
C VAL A 31 7.31 1.29 -11.04
N ASN A 32 8.63 1.49 -11.07
CA ASN A 32 9.50 1.14 -9.94
C ASN A 32 9.57 2.29 -8.93
N LEU A 33 8.96 2.07 -7.76
CA LEU A 33 8.95 2.99 -6.59
C LEU A 33 9.68 2.38 -5.39
N ASP A 34 10.60 1.44 -5.62
CA ASP A 34 11.35 0.79 -4.54
C ASP A 34 12.12 1.82 -3.71
N LYS A 35 12.12 1.62 -2.39
CA LYS A 35 12.79 2.50 -1.43
C LYS A 35 12.35 3.98 -1.48
N SER A 36 11.26 4.30 -2.19
CA SER A 36 10.72 5.66 -2.20
C SER A 36 10.25 6.09 -0.80
N ILE A 37 10.30 7.38 -0.52
CA ILE A 37 9.80 7.98 0.72
C ILE A 37 8.54 8.76 0.39
N MET A 38 7.38 8.20 0.73
CA MET A 38 6.05 8.72 0.40
C MET A 38 5.17 8.87 1.66
N MET A 39 5.79 9.06 2.82
CA MET A 39 5.06 9.20 4.09
C MET A 39 4.08 10.38 4.06
N ASN A 40 2.90 10.19 4.70
CA ASN A 40 1.82 11.19 4.76
C ASN A 40 1.31 11.63 3.37
N SER A 41 1.55 10.86 2.32
CA SER A 41 1.11 11.23 0.96
C SER A 41 -0.30 10.73 0.67
N ASN A 42 -0.99 11.43 -0.22
CA ASN A 42 -2.32 11.06 -0.69
C ASN A 42 -2.23 10.38 -2.06
N LEU A 43 -2.46 9.07 -2.10
CA LEU A 43 -2.50 8.24 -3.30
C LEU A 43 -3.94 7.79 -3.64
N ALA A 44 -4.94 8.38 -3.00
CA ALA A 44 -6.33 7.95 -3.13
C ALA A 44 -6.82 7.94 -4.58
N PHE A 45 -7.57 6.88 -4.93
CA PHE A 45 -8.16 6.67 -6.25
C PHE A 45 -7.14 6.64 -7.41
N GLY A 46 -5.85 6.49 -7.11
CA GLY A 46 -4.80 6.31 -8.12
C GLY A 46 -4.77 4.88 -8.67
N THR A 47 -4.05 4.68 -9.77
CA THR A 47 -3.77 3.38 -10.36
C THR A 47 -2.29 3.07 -10.25
N PHE A 48 -1.95 2.00 -9.52
CA PHE A 48 -0.59 1.57 -9.21
C PHE A 48 -0.39 0.07 -9.55
N SER A 49 -1.20 -0.46 -10.47
CA SER A 49 -1.14 -1.88 -10.83
C SER A 49 0.24 -2.28 -11.38
N GLU A 50 0.66 -3.51 -11.02
CA GLU A 50 1.94 -4.10 -11.42
C GLU A 50 3.18 -3.28 -10.99
N SER A 51 3.05 -2.29 -10.09
CA SER A 51 4.15 -1.44 -9.64
C SER A 51 4.88 -2.02 -8.44
N SER A 52 6.16 -1.67 -8.32
CA SER A 52 7.02 -2.11 -7.22
C SER A 52 7.21 -1.02 -6.17
N PHE A 53 6.97 -1.37 -4.90
CA PHE A 53 7.14 -0.55 -3.70
C PHE A 53 8.03 -1.26 -2.67
N ILE A 54 8.97 -2.11 -3.11
CA ILE A 54 9.81 -2.89 -2.20
C ILE A 54 10.60 -1.94 -1.30
N ARG A 55 10.46 -2.13 0.03
CA ARG A 55 11.07 -1.27 1.06
C ARG A 55 10.69 0.22 0.97
N ALA A 56 9.62 0.56 0.29
CA ALA A 56 9.11 1.94 0.28
C ALA A 56 8.56 2.32 1.66
N ASN A 57 8.58 3.61 1.98
CA ASN A 57 7.99 4.15 3.20
C ASN A 57 6.72 4.94 2.87
N LEU A 58 5.57 4.32 3.18
CA LEU A 58 4.23 4.90 3.03
C LEU A 58 3.54 5.07 4.41
N TYR A 59 4.32 5.35 5.45
CA TYR A 59 3.79 5.61 6.79
C TYR A 59 2.70 6.68 6.77
N GLU A 60 1.52 6.38 7.38
CA GLU A 60 0.35 7.29 7.45
C GLU A 60 -0.15 7.80 6.08
N SER A 61 0.10 7.10 4.98
CA SER A 61 -0.38 7.51 3.66
C SER A 61 -1.84 7.11 3.42
N THR A 62 -2.56 7.92 2.64
CA THR A 62 -3.93 7.65 2.21
C THR A 62 -3.93 6.92 0.87
N LEU A 63 -4.41 5.67 0.86
CA LEU A 63 -4.45 4.77 -0.29
C LEU A 63 -5.91 4.37 -0.63
N THR A 64 -6.86 5.10 -0.07
CA THR A 64 -8.29 4.82 -0.16
C THR A 64 -8.76 4.69 -1.61
N GLY A 65 -9.44 3.59 -1.94
CA GLY A 65 -10.00 3.35 -3.27
C GLY A 65 -8.98 3.22 -4.40
N ALA A 66 -7.69 3.17 -4.10
CA ALA A 66 -6.65 3.02 -5.12
C ALA A 66 -6.58 1.58 -5.65
N ASN A 67 -6.11 1.41 -6.89
CA ASN A 67 -5.86 0.12 -7.50
C ASN A 67 -4.37 -0.24 -7.44
N PHE A 68 -4.04 -1.30 -6.67
CA PHE A 68 -2.70 -1.88 -6.52
C PHE A 68 -2.63 -3.33 -7.03
N GLU A 69 -3.54 -3.74 -7.91
CA GLU A 69 -3.54 -5.11 -8.45
C GLU A 69 -2.15 -5.54 -8.91
N GLN A 70 -1.69 -6.74 -8.47
CA GLN A 70 -0.39 -7.33 -8.78
C GLN A 70 0.83 -6.49 -8.36
N SER A 71 0.67 -5.52 -7.48
CA SER A 71 1.79 -4.72 -6.99
C SER A 71 2.59 -5.41 -5.88
N ASN A 72 3.82 -4.95 -5.63
CA ASN A 72 4.74 -5.57 -4.69
C ASN A 72 5.15 -4.60 -3.58
N PHE A 73 4.69 -4.84 -2.34
CA PHE A 73 5.03 -4.10 -1.12
C PHE A 73 5.95 -4.89 -0.18
N THR A 74 6.75 -5.82 -0.71
CA THR A 74 7.65 -6.61 0.13
C THR A 74 8.52 -5.71 1.01
N SER A 75 8.49 -5.96 2.32
CA SER A 75 9.25 -5.21 3.34
C SER A 75 8.95 -3.71 3.39
N ALA A 76 7.87 -3.23 2.82
CA ALA A 76 7.46 -1.83 2.88
C ALA A 76 7.00 -1.43 4.29
N ASN A 77 7.18 -0.17 4.66
CA ASN A 77 6.56 0.42 5.85
C ASN A 77 5.21 1.04 5.47
N LEU A 78 4.15 0.38 5.89
CA LEU A 78 2.75 0.75 5.66
C LEU A 78 2.01 0.96 7.00
N THR A 79 2.76 1.26 8.07
CA THR A 79 2.17 1.55 9.38
C THR A 79 1.15 2.67 9.26
N ARG A 80 -0.08 2.43 9.74
CA ARG A 80 -1.23 3.37 9.67
C ARG A 80 -1.64 3.78 8.26
N ALA A 81 -1.24 3.07 7.23
CA ALA A 81 -1.71 3.32 5.87
C ALA A 81 -3.21 3.01 5.73
N ASP A 82 -3.94 3.87 5.03
CA ASP A 82 -5.39 3.70 4.83
C ASP A 82 -5.70 3.10 3.45
N PHE A 83 -5.97 1.80 3.43
CA PHE A 83 -6.38 1.03 2.24
C PHE A 83 -7.91 0.87 2.12
N MET A 84 -8.71 1.67 2.81
CA MET A 84 -10.17 1.52 2.76
C MET A 84 -10.69 1.47 1.33
N GLY A 85 -11.43 0.41 0.98
CA GLY A 85 -12.01 0.22 -0.36
C GLY A 85 -11.00 0.02 -1.50
N ALA A 86 -9.71 -0.16 -1.21
CA ALA A 86 -8.68 -0.37 -2.24
C ALA A 86 -8.81 -1.74 -2.92
N THR A 87 -8.37 -1.84 -4.17
CA THR A 87 -8.19 -3.11 -4.89
C THR A 87 -6.76 -3.62 -4.65
N LEU A 88 -6.65 -4.75 -3.94
CA LEU A 88 -5.39 -5.36 -3.51
C LEU A 88 -5.29 -6.82 -4.00
N ILE A 89 -5.86 -7.11 -5.17
CA ILE A 89 -5.86 -8.45 -5.77
C ILE A 89 -4.42 -8.84 -6.15
N ASP A 90 -3.99 -10.05 -5.76
CA ASP A 90 -2.65 -10.59 -6.04
C ASP A 90 -1.48 -9.69 -5.55
N VAL A 91 -1.71 -8.83 -4.56
CA VAL A 91 -0.67 -7.97 -3.98
C VAL A 91 0.27 -8.77 -3.09
N ASN A 92 1.57 -8.49 -3.17
CA ASN A 92 2.56 -9.07 -2.27
C ASN A 92 2.90 -8.10 -1.12
N PHE A 93 2.46 -8.42 0.11
CA PHE A 93 2.80 -7.73 1.36
C PHE A 93 3.82 -8.48 2.21
N GLN A 94 4.56 -9.43 1.64
CA GLN A 94 5.48 -10.27 2.40
C GLN A 94 6.46 -9.43 3.25
N ASN A 95 6.55 -9.76 4.55
CA ASN A 95 7.40 -9.09 5.52
C ASN A 95 7.18 -7.56 5.66
N SER A 96 6.08 -7.02 5.19
CA SER A 96 5.75 -5.59 5.36
C SER A 96 5.32 -5.26 6.78
N ASN A 97 5.45 -4.00 7.17
CA ASN A 97 4.90 -3.49 8.41
C ASN A 97 3.55 -2.80 8.14
N LEU A 98 2.47 -3.48 8.50
CA LEU A 98 1.08 -3.07 8.33
C LEU A 98 0.40 -2.75 9.68
N MET A 99 1.20 -2.46 10.72
CA MET A 99 0.66 -2.15 12.04
C MET A 99 -0.34 -0.98 11.96
N GLU A 100 -1.52 -1.18 12.56
CA GLU A 100 -2.61 -0.19 12.57
C GLU A 100 -3.10 0.24 11.16
N ALA A 101 -2.76 -0.47 10.08
CA ALA A 101 -3.28 -0.19 8.74
C ALA A 101 -4.79 -0.48 8.65
N ASN A 102 -5.51 0.25 7.80
CA ASN A 102 -6.95 0.10 7.61
C ASN A 102 -7.26 -0.59 6.28
N PHE A 103 -7.78 -1.83 6.32
CA PHE A 103 -8.23 -2.60 5.15
C PHE A 103 -9.76 -2.65 5.01
N THR A 104 -10.51 -1.83 5.74
CA THR A 104 -11.98 -1.88 5.70
C THR A 104 -12.49 -1.86 4.25
N SER A 105 -13.33 -2.82 3.90
CA SER A 105 -13.95 -2.96 2.56
C SER A 105 -12.96 -3.08 1.40
N SER A 106 -11.67 -3.31 1.63
CA SER A 106 -10.72 -3.59 0.56
C SER A 106 -10.89 -5.01 -0.02
N ASN A 107 -10.53 -5.20 -1.29
CA ASN A 107 -10.50 -6.51 -1.94
C ASN A 107 -9.08 -7.07 -1.89
N ILE A 108 -8.85 -8.05 -1.00
CA ILE A 108 -7.55 -8.69 -0.74
C ILE A 108 -7.43 -10.09 -1.36
N LEU A 109 -8.18 -10.38 -2.43
CA LEU A 109 -8.15 -11.70 -3.06
C LEU A 109 -6.71 -12.09 -3.46
N ASN A 110 -6.26 -13.27 -3.01
CA ASN A 110 -4.91 -13.81 -3.21
C ASN A 110 -3.75 -12.90 -2.71
N ALA A 111 -4.01 -11.89 -1.89
CA ALA A 111 -2.93 -11.08 -1.34
C ALA A 111 -2.05 -11.92 -0.39
N ASN A 112 -0.73 -11.77 -0.52
CA ASN A 112 0.25 -12.49 0.30
C ASN A 112 0.70 -11.64 1.49
N PHE A 113 0.31 -12.04 2.71
CA PHE A 113 0.69 -11.38 3.97
C PHE A 113 1.77 -12.15 4.74
N GLU A 114 2.45 -13.15 4.14
CA GLU A 114 3.45 -13.96 4.84
C GLU A 114 4.49 -13.08 5.56
N GLY A 115 4.64 -13.28 6.88
CA GLY A 115 5.55 -12.49 7.72
C GLY A 115 5.18 -11.01 7.90
N ALA A 116 4.07 -10.54 7.36
CA ALA A 116 3.64 -9.16 7.56
C ALA A 116 3.17 -8.91 9.00
N ASN A 117 3.52 -7.77 9.57
CA ASN A 117 3.04 -7.33 10.88
C ASN A 117 1.67 -6.64 10.75
N LEU A 118 0.61 -7.30 11.21
CA LEU A 118 -0.78 -6.86 11.13
C LEU A 118 -1.34 -6.41 12.50
N ILE A 119 -0.49 -6.23 13.52
CA ILE A 119 -0.93 -5.89 14.87
C ILE A 119 -1.74 -4.58 14.84
N GLY A 120 -2.95 -4.61 15.38
CA GLY A 120 -3.84 -3.45 15.41
C GLY A 120 -4.44 -3.03 14.07
N ALA A 121 -4.14 -3.73 12.96
CA ALA A 121 -4.74 -3.42 11.68
C ALA A 121 -6.27 -3.66 11.72
N THR A 122 -7.03 -2.81 11.05
CA THR A 122 -8.46 -3.02 10.83
C THR A 122 -8.67 -3.86 9.58
N TRP A 123 -9.27 -5.06 9.72
CA TRP A 123 -9.43 -5.99 8.62
C TRP A 123 -10.61 -5.62 7.71
N THR A 124 -10.78 -6.35 6.62
CA THR A 124 -11.77 -6.03 5.57
C THR A 124 -13.22 -5.96 6.05
N ASN A 125 -13.55 -6.66 7.14
CA ASN A 125 -14.87 -6.67 7.79
C ASN A 125 -14.99 -5.66 8.96
N GLY A 126 -13.98 -4.82 9.19
CA GLY A 126 -13.94 -3.83 10.27
C GLY A 126 -13.45 -4.36 11.62
N GLU A 127 -13.06 -5.63 11.71
CA GLU A 127 -12.50 -6.19 12.95
C GLU A 127 -11.02 -5.81 13.10
N VAL A 128 -10.57 -5.63 14.35
CA VAL A 128 -9.17 -5.27 14.64
C VAL A 128 -8.35 -6.52 14.92
N CYS A 129 -7.20 -6.63 14.27
CA CYS A 129 -6.25 -7.70 14.44
C CYS A 129 -5.53 -7.59 15.79
N GLY A 130 -5.45 -8.68 16.52
CA GLY A 130 -4.85 -8.73 17.86
C GLY A 130 -3.32 -8.69 17.87
N PRO A 131 -2.71 -8.81 19.08
CA PRO A 131 -1.26 -8.60 19.28
C PRO A 131 -0.37 -9.65 18.63
N ASP A 132 -0.92 -10.83 18.28
CA ASP A 132 -0.15 -11.93 17.68
C ASP A 132 -0.40 -12.05 16.16
N SER A 133 -0.85 -10.96 15.51
CA SER A 133 -1.22 -10.97 14.10
C SER A 133 0.00 -10.77 13.20
N ILE A 134 0.71 -11.87 12.96
CA ILE A 134 1.83 -11.92 11.98
C ILE A 134 1.44 -12.87 10.84
N GLY A 135 1.45 -12.37 9.62
CA GLY A 135 1.06 -13.09 8.40
C GLY A 135 -0.44 -13.35 8.26
N THR A 136 -1.18 -13.28 9.33
CA THR A 136 -2.64 -13.46 9.37
C THR A 136 -3.26 -12.56 10.44
N CYS A 137 -4.48 -12.09 10.21
CA CYS A 137 -5.24 -11.34 11.20
C CYS A 137 -5.85 -12.28 12.23
N ASN A 138 -5.28 -12.33 13.43
CA ASN A 138 -5.80 -13.05 14.58
C ASN A 138 -6.64 -12.09 15.45
N LYS A 139 -7.62 -12.62 16.21
CA LYS A 139 -8.51 -11.82 17.10
C LYS A 139 -8.09 -11.97 18.55
#